data_510e98687f203c33c896b5bb2db61060
#
_entry.id   510e98687f203c33c896b5bb2db61060
#
_cell.length_a   1.000
_cell.length_b   1.000
_cell.length_c   1.000
_cell.angle_alpha   90.00
_cell.angle_beta   90.00
_cell.angle_gamma   90.00
#
_symmetry.space_group_name_H-M   'P 1'
#
loop_
_entity.id
_entity.type
_entity.pdbx_description
1 polymer ?
#
loop_
_entity_poly.entity_id
_entity_poly.type
_entity_poly.pdbx_seq_one_letter_code
_entity_poly.pdbx_strand_id
1 'polypeptide(L)'
;GSIDYNGGKFQYTQKEMNRRCRKLWFALKKHSGIDILVTHAPAFKMNDGIDYPHQGFQAFQKIIDYWHPRFFVHGHIHLNYGHDMNRVSQYKSTVIVNAYDHYVIEW
;
A
#
# COMPACT_ATOMS: atom_id res chain seq x y z
N GLY A 1 -1.34 7.60 6.31
CA GLY A 1 -2.38 8.41 5.73
C GLY A 1 -3.16 7.70 4.66
N SER A 2 -4.32 8.19 4.38
CA SER A 2 -5.22 7.69 3.34
C SER A 2 -5.33 8.67 2.18
N ILE A 3 -6.08 8.31 1.13
CA ILE A 3 -6.42 9.24 0.07
C ILE A 3 -7.25 10.40 0.63
N ASP A 4 -7.05 11.60 0.08
CA ASP A 4 -7.78 12.79 0.53
C ASP A 4 -9.22 12.78 0.02
N TYR A 5 -10.18 12.82 0.94
CA TYR A 5 -11.60 12.91 0.63
C TYR A 5 -12.33 14.03 1.40
N ASN A 6 -11.73 14.62 2.42
CA ASN A 6 -12.34 15.71 3.20
C ASN A 6 -11.32 16.70 3.78
N GLY A 7 -10.09 16.73 3.29
CA GLY A 7 -9.06 17.66 3.75
C GLY A 7 -8.44 17.32 5.11
N GLY A 8 -8.49 16.07 5.53
CA GLY A 8 -7.94 15.61 6.82
C GLY A 8 -6.42 15.74 6.89
N LYS A 9 -5.90 15.95 8.09
CA LYS A 9 -4.46 16.20 8.35
C LYS A 9 -3.51 15.14 7.78
N PHE A 10 -3.92 13.89 7.76
CA PHE A 10 -3.09 12.78 7.27
C PHE A 10 -3.66 12.14 6.00
N GLN A 11 -4.35 12.96 5.21
CA GLN A 11 -4.88 12.57 3.91
C GLN A 11 -4.03 13.20 2.82
N TYR A 12 -3.87 12.50 1.70
CA TYR A 12 -2.99 12.89 0.62
C TYR A 12 -3.67 12.64 -0.73
N THR A 13 -3.50 13.58 -1.66
CA THR A 13 -3.86 13.33 -3.06
C THR A 13 -2.88 12.35 -3.70
N GLN A 14 -3.24 11.77 -4.84
CA GLN A 14 -2.32 10.93 -5.62
C GLN A 14 -1.02 11.69 -5.97
N LYS A 15 -1.15 12.97 -6.31
CA LYS A 15 -0.01 13.84 -6.65
C LYS A 15 0.93 14.06 -5.46
N GLU A 16 0.38 14.30 -4.29
CA GLU A 16 1.17 14.48 -3.06
C GLU A 16 1.88 13.19 -2.68
N MET A 17 1.22 12.06 -2.76
CA MET A 17 1.83 10.78 -2.48
C MET A 17 2.90 10.42 -3.51
N ASN A 18 2.70 10.73 -4.79
CA ASN A 18 3.75 10.59 -5.81
C ASN A 18 5.00 11.38 -5.44
N ARG A 19 4.83 12.61 -4.95
CA ARG A 19 5.97 13.45 -4.53
C ARG A 19 6.71 12.86 -3.33
N ARG A 20 5.97 12.35 -2.35
CA ARG A 20 6.56 11.67 -1.18
C ARG A 20 7.32 10.42 -1.59
N CYS A 21 6.77 9.62 -2.47
CA CYS A 21 7.39 8.40 -2.96
C CYS A 21 8.65 8.65 -3.80
N ARG A 22 8.74 9.80 -4.48
CA ARG A 22 9.99 10.17 -5.18
C ARG A 22 11.19 10.27 -4.24
N LYS A 23 10.98 10.80 -3.05
CA LYS A 23 12.04 10.88 -2.03
C LYS A 23 12.48 9.48 -1.59
N LEU A 24 11.51 8.60 -1.37
CA LEU A 24 11.78 7.20 -1.06
C LEU A 24 12.53 6.51 -2.21
N TRP A 25 12.20 6.84 -3.44
CA TRP A 25 12.83 6.26 -4.63
C TRP A 25 14.35 6.41 -4.65
N PHE A 26 14.86 7.57 -4.23
CA PHE A 26 16.32 7.77 -4.14
C PHE A 26 16.98 6.85 -3.12
N ALA A 27 16.34 6.65 -1.96
CA ALA A 27 16.83 5.71 -0.96
C ALA A 27 16.80 4.27 -1.48
N LEU A 28 15.73 3.87 -2.16
CA LEU A 28 15.60 2.53 -2.75
C LEU A 28 16.69 2.29 -3.79
N LYS A 29 16.98 3.29 -4.62
CA LYS A 29 18.04 3.21 -5.62
C LYS A 29 19.42 3.05 -4.99
N LYS A 30 19.68 3.79 -3.91
CA LYS A 30 20.94 3.72 -3.15
C LYS A 30 21.15 2.33 -2.51
N HIS A 31 20.08 1.70 -2.03
CA HIS A 31 20.13 0.41 -1.33
C HIS A 31 19.78 -0.79 -2.23
N SER A 32 19.71 -0.60 -3.54
CA SER A 32 19.42 -1.65 -4.53
C SER A 32 18.04 -2.33 -4.35
N GLY A 33 17.08 -1.60 -3.81
CA GLY A 33 15.70 -2.07 -3.71
C GLY A 33 15.16 -2.16 -2.29
N ILE A 34 14.12 -2.96 -2.14
CA ILE A 34 13.39 -3.14 -0.87
C ILE A 34 12.79 -4.53 -0.81
N ASP A 35 12.88 -5.17 0.33
CA ASP A 35 12.30 -6.51 0.55
C ASP A 35 10.87 -6.43 1.07
N ILE A 36 10.60 -5.48 1.96
CA ILE A 36 9.27 -5.29 2.56
C ILE A 36 8.90 -3.82 2.46
N LEU A 37 7.77 -3.53 1.83
CA LEU A 37 7.16 -2.20 1.80
C LEU A 37 6.00 -2.18 2.79
N VAL A 38 6.05 -1.27 3.76
CA VAL A 38 4.98 -1.11 4.76
C VAL A 38 4.36 0.27 4.62
N THR A 39 3.04 0.32 4.47
CA THR A 39 2.29 1.57 4.38
C THR A 39 1.01 1.48 5.20
N HIS A 40 0.40 2.63 5.54
CA HIS A 40 -0.92 2.61 6.16
C HIS A 40 -2.00 2.26 5.13
N ALA A 41 -2.04 2.99 4.02
CA ALA A 41 -3.03 2.78 2.96
C ALA A 41 -2.58 1.69 1.98
N PRO A 42 -3.53 1.03 1.30
CA PRO A 42 -3.21 0.05 0.27
C PRO A 42 -2.64 0.70 -1.00
N ALA A 43 -2.09 -0.11 -1.89
CA ALA A 43 -1.81 0.27 -3.26
C ALA A 43 -3.10 0.23 -4.10
N PHE A 44 -3.17 1.07 -5.12
CA PHE A 44 -4.33 1.14 -6.01
C PHE A 44 -4.59 -0.19 -6.70
N LYS A 45 -5.84 -0.66 -6.64
CA LYS A 45 -6.30 -1.95 -7.18
C LYS A 45 -5.59 -3.19 -6.60
N MET A 46 -5.01 -3.05 -5.41
CA MET A 46 -4.36 -4.16 -4.70
C MET A 46 -4.98 -4.30 -3.31
N ASN A 47 -6.10 -5.00 -3.21
CA ASN A 47 -6.88 -5.16 -1.99
C ASN A 47 -7.39 -3.84 -1.40
N ASP A 48 -7.53 -2.80 -2.22
CA ASP A 48 -8.14 -1.55 -1.80
C ASP A 48 -9.67 -1.61 -1.87
N GLY A 49 -10.33 -0.59 -1.30
CA GLY A 49 -11.79 -0.51 -1.31
C GLY A 49 -12.32 0.05 -2.63
N ILE A 50 -13.61 -0.19 -2.87
CA ILE A 50 -14.33 0.30 -4.06
C ILE A 50 -14.62 1.80 -3.91
N ASP A 51 -14.97 2.24 -2.71
CA ASP A 51 -15.29 3.62 -2.41
C ASP A 51 -14.03 4.50 -2.33
N TYR A 52 -14.18 5.77 -2.66
CA TYR A 52 -13.06 6.70 -2.78
C TYR A 52 -12.17 6.79 -1.53
N PRO A 53 -12.69 6.88 -0.30
CA PRO A 53 -11.83 6.96 0.88
C PRO A 53 -10.94 5.74 1.13
N HIS A 54 -11.32 4.59 0.57
CA HIS A 54 -10.59 3.33 0.74
C HIS A 54 -9.79 2.93 -0.49
N GLN A 55 -9.74 3.77 -1.51
CA GLN A 55 -8.86 3.53 -2.66
C GLN A 55 -7.39 3.64 -2.26
N GLY A 56 -6.56 2.87 -2.94
CA GLY A 56 -5.13 2.86 -2.72
C GLY A 56 -4.38 3.91 -3.51
N PHE A 57 -3.10 4.05 -3.25
CA PHE A 57 -2.23 4.99 -3.95
C PHE A 57 -1.55 4.34 -5.15
N GLN A 58 -1.64 5.01 -6.29
CA GLN A 58 -0.93 4.62 -7.50
C GLN A 58 0.59 4.67 -7.33
N ALA A 59 1.09 5.56 -6.48
CA ALA A 59 2.50 5.67 -6.16
C ALA A 59 3.06 4.37 -5.56
N PHE A 60 2.29 3.69 -4.71
CA PHE A 60 2.68 2.42 -4.13
C PHE A 60 2.68 1.30 -5.18
N GLN A 61 1.70 1.30 -6.07
CA GLN A 61 1.65 0.37 -7.20
C GLN A 61 2.92 0.48 -8.06
N LYS A 62 3.36 1.71 -8.34
CA LYS A 62 4.59 1.96 -9.12
C LYS A 62 5.84 1.42 -8.41
N ILE A 63 5.93 1.57 -7.09
CA ILE A 63 7.04 1.02 -6.30
C ILE A 63 7.05 -0.51 -6.40
N ILE A 64 5.90 -1.14 -6.24
CA ILE A 64 5.78 -2.59 -6.33
C ILE A 64 6.15 -3.08 -7.74
N ASP A 65 5.68 -2.39 -8.77
CA ASP A 65 5.97 -2.75 -10.17
C ASP A 65 7.45 -2.65 -10.52
N TYR A 66 8.15 -1.70 -9.99
CA TYR A 66 9.54 -1.46 -10.33
C TYR A 66 10.52 -2.23 -9.43
N TRP A 67 10.28 -2.22 -8.13
CA TRP A 67 11.23 -2.75 -7.15
C TRP A 67 10.95 -4.19 -6.72
N HIS A 68 9.75 -4.71 -7.01
CA HIS A 68 9.34 -6.09 -6.71
C HIS A 68 9.63 -6.50 -5.26
N PRO A 69 9.13 -5.76 -4.23
CA PRO A 69 9.31 -6.19 -2.86
C PRO A 69 8.72 -7.60 -2.66
N ARG A 70 9.30 -8.37 -1.78
CA ARG A 70 8.77 -9.69 -1.44
C ARG A 70 7.40 -9.58 -0.77
N PHE A 71 7.24 -8.59 0.13
CA PHE A 71 5.97 -8.31 0.80
C PHE A 71 5.59 -6.84 0.67
N PHE A 72 4.33 -6.60 0.45
CA PHE A 72 3.69 -5.29 0.63
C PHE A 72 2.67 -5.41 1.76
N VAL A 73 2.89 -4.71 2.87
CA VAL A 73 2.05 -4.78 4.06
C VAL A 73 1.33 -3.46 4.24
N HIS A 74 0.02 -3.50 4.35
CA HIS A 74 -0.80 -2.29 4.54
C HIS A 74 -1.89 -2.53 5.59
N GLY A 75 -2.51 -1.45 6.04
CA GLY A 75 -3.68 -1.45 6.90
C GLY A 75 -4.84 -0.72 6.25
N HIS A 76 -5.47 0.19 6.97
CA HIS A 76 -6.56 1.08 6.57
C HIS A 76 -7.87 0.36 6.24
N ILE A 77 -7.85 -0.72 5.45
CA ILE A 77 -9.04 -1.49 5.10
C ILE A 77 -9.34 -2.47 6.23
N HIS A 78 -10.44 -2.23 6.95
CA HIS A 78 -10.86 -3.09 8.04
C HIS A 78 -11.59 -4.33 7.49
N LEU A 79 -11.10 -5.50 7.80
CA LEU A 79 -11.59 -6.77 7.24
C LEU A 79 -12.98 -7.17 7.78
N ASN A 80 -13.49 -6.49 8.79
CA ASN A 80 -14.82 -6.73 9.32
C ASN A 80 -15.95 -6.06 8.52
N TYR A 81 -15.64 -5.33 7.45
CA TYR A 81 -16.64 -4.61 6.64
C TYR A 81 -17.26 -5.46 5.54
N GLY A 82 -16.75 -6.66 5.26
CA GLY A 82 -17.29 -7.50 4.20
C GLY A 82 -16.68 -8.89 4.17
N HIS A 83 -17.45 -9.85 3.66
CA HIS A 83 -17.07 -11.25 3.58
C HIS A 83 -16.12 -11.55 2.41
N ASP A 84 -16.00 -10.62 1.45
CA ASP A 84 -15.27 -10.83 0.20
C ASP A 84 -13.85 -10.21 0.19
N MET A 85 -13.40 -9.69 1.34
CA MET A 85 -12.09 -9.06 1.43
C MET A 85 -11.01 -10.08 1.77
N ASN A 86 -10.08 -10.26 0.85
CA ASN A 86 -8.92 -11.12 1.05
C ASN A 86 -7.86 -10.40 1.90
N ARG A 87 -7.44 -11.03 2.99
CA ARG A 87 -6.32 -10.54 3.80
C ARG A 87 -5.00 -10.64 3.03
N VAL A 88 -4.81 -11.72 2.30
CA VAL A 88 -3.58 -12.01 1.57
C VAL A 88 -3.90 -12.22 0.10
N SER A 89 -3.15 -11.56 -0.76
CA SER A 89 -3.21 -11.77 -2.21
C SER A 89 -1.82 -11.70 -2.80
N GLN A 90 -1.71 -11.97 -4.08
CA GLN A 90 -0.44 -11.92 -4.79
C GLN A 90 -0.56 -11.02 -6.01
N TYR A 91 0.41 -10.14 -6.18
CA TYR A 91 0.57 -9.31 -7.36
C TYR A 91 1.97 -9.51 -7.92
N LYS A 92 2.05 -10.18 -9.09
CA LYS A 92 3.33 -10.61 -9.67
C LYS A 92 4.12 -11.42 -8.63
N SER A 93 5.33 -11.03 -8.28
CA SER A 93 6.16 -11.70 -7.26
C SER A 93 5.96 -11.18 -5.84
N THR A 94 5.10 -10.19 -5.64
CA THR A 94 4.87 -9.55 -4.34
C THR A 94 3.64 -10.13 -3.65
N VAL A 95 3.80 -10.56 -2.41
CA VAL A 95 2.68 -10.97 -1.55
C VAL A 95 2.11 -9.73 -0.87
N ILE A 96 0.82 -9.47 -1.08
CA ILE A 96 0.10 -8.33 -0.53
C ILE A 96 -0.60 -8.78 0.76
N VAL A 97 -0.34 -8.11 1.87
CA VAL A 97 -0.91 -8.47 3.17
C VAL A 97 -1.62 -7.27 3.77
N ASN A 98 -2.91 -7.44 4.08
CA ASN A 98 -3.63 -6.50 4.94
C ASN A 98 -3.41 -6.91 6.40
N ALA A 99 -2.68 -6.09 7.14
CA ALA A 99 -2.31 -6.35 8.52
C ALA A 99 -3.35 -5.82 9.54
N TYR A 100 -4.60 -5.64 9.12
CA TYR A 100 -5.66 -5.22 10.04
C TYR A 100 -5.69 -6.13 11.27
N ASP A 101 -5.72 -5.51 12.45
CA ASP A 101 -5.57 -6.16 13.75
C ASP A 101 -4.17 -6.74 13.91
N HIS A 102 -3.92 -7.92 13.38
CA HIS A 102 -2.58 -8.52 13.34
C HIS A 102 -2.49 -9.62 12.28
N TYR A 103 -1.29 -9.88 11.80
CA TYR A 103 -1.01 -10.98 10.89
C TYR A 103 0.45 -11.40 11.01
N VAL A 104 0.72 -12.69 11.09
CA VAL A 104 2.08 -13.23 11.19
C VAL A 104 2.60 -13.53 9.79
N ILE A 105 3.73 -12.92 9.44
CA ILE A 105 4.45 -13.20 8.20
C ILE A 105 5.68 -14.03 8.54
N GLU A 106 5.79 -15.19 7.92
CA GLU A 106 6.99 -16.01 8.01
C GLU A 106 7.94 -15.67 6.85
N TRP A 107 9.15 -15.31 7.21
CA TRP A 107 10.19 -14.90 6.26
C TRP A 107 10.92 -16.09 5.66
#